data_9af73bc053dc6c5db521bb3320c47b70
#
_entry.id   9af73bc053dc6c5db521bb3320c47b70
#
_cell.length_a   1.000
_cell.length_b   1.000
_cell.length_c   1.000
_cell.angle_alpha   90.00
_cell.angle_beta   90.00
_cell.angle_gamma   90.00
#
_symmetry.space_group_name_H-M   'P 1'
#
loop_
_entity.id
_entity.type
_entity.pdbx_description
1 polymer ?
#
loop_
_entity_poly.entity_id
_entity_poly.type
_entity_poly.pdbx_seq_one_letter_code
_entity_poly.pdbx_strand_id
1 'polypeptide(L)'
;GYLWSTAPNIENVPELANLNIRLALTMASQREAITNDVLKDGSKPTYTAVPPQFATGPDGSDFAADQTQFADVCSYDAAKAADYWAKGLEELGETEDELDMIVDADDAPQKVAQVLKEQWETALPGLTVNLTVEPKKQRVEDMQNGTYEVALTRWGPDYADPMTYLGMWITDNSNNYGLWSSEEYDSIIAECTTGDLCTDAEGRWARMYDAEKLVMDDAVIFPLYTQANAEMMSSSVTGVDFHPCALNRVYKNAVKSE
;
A
#
# COMPACT_ATOMS: atom_id res chain seq x y z
N GLY A 1 -11.16 6.06 1.09
CA GLY A 1 -11.06 4.67 1.54
C GLY A 1 -9.67 4.33 2.03
N TYR A 2 -9.50 3.17 2.62
CA TYR A 2 -8.18 2.67 3.00
C TYR A 2 -7.43 2.12 1.78
N LEU A 3 -6.15 2.42 1.67
CA LEU A 3 -5.24 1.71 0.78
C LEU A 3 -4.78 0.42 1.48
N TRP A 4 -5.09 -0.71 0.91
CA TRP A 4 -4.54 -2.00 1.30
C TRP A 4 -3.30 -2.32 0.46
N SER A 5 -2.28 -2.81 1.11
CA SER A 5 -0.99 -3.12 0.52
C SER A 5 -0.31 -4.24 1.28
N THR A 6 0.69 -4.86 0.67
CA THR A 6 1.71 -5.60 1.41
C THR A 6 2.89 -4.69 1.67
N ALA A 7 3.44 -4.79 2.88
CA ALA A 7 4.61 -4.07 3.35
C ALA A 7 5.75 -5.06 3.65
N PRO A 8 6.81 -5.09 2.84
CA PRO A 8 8.00 -5.90 3.10
C PRO A 8 8.85 -5.28 4.22
N ASN A 9 9.48 -6.12 5.02
CA ASN A 9 10.48 -5.70 6.00
C ASN A 9 11.86 -5.69 5.34
N ILE A 10 12.20 -4.57 4.71
CA ILE A 10 13.33 -4.43 3.79
C ILE A 10 14.67 -4.53 4.51
N GLU A 11 14.79 -3.95 5.71
CA GLU A 11 16.06 -3.88 6.43
C GLU A 11 16.39 -5.18 7.19
N ASN A 12 15.37 -5.83 7.77
CA ASN A 12 15.61 -6.95 8.68
C ASN A 12 15.54 -8.33 8.00
N VAL A 13 15.01 -8.39 6.77
CA VAL A 13 14.85 -9.66 6.01
C VAL A 13 15.74 -9.62 4.78
N PRO A 14 16.85 -10.38 4.74
CA PRO A 14 17.85 -10.33 3.66
C PRO A 14 17.26 -10.55 2.26
N GLU A 15 16.29 -11.46 2.14
CA GLU A 15 15.58 -11.75 0.89
C GLU A 15 14.82 -10.51 0.41
N LEU A 16 14.14 -9.83 1.33
CA LEU A 16 13.36 -8.61 1.03
C LEU A 16 14.22 -7.35 0.89
N ALA A 17 15.49 -7.38 1.28
CA ALA A 17 16.45 -6.35 0.93
C ALA A 17 16.79 -6.36 -0.58
N ASN A 18 16.61 -7.51 -1.25
CA ASN A 18 16.84 -7.66 -2.67
C ASN A 18 15.67 -7.07 -3.49
N LEU A 19 15.97 -6.06 -4.33
CA LEU A 19 14.96 -5.39 -5.15
C LEU A 19 14.28 -6.35 -6.15
N ASN A 20 15.01 -7.31 -6.73
CA ASN A 20 14.44 -8.27 -7.67
C ASN A 20 13.40 -9.16 -7.00
N ILE A 21 13.62 -9.57 -5.75
CA ILE A 21 12.62 -10.31 -4.96
C ILE A 21 11.36 -9.45 -4.74
N ARG A 22 11.50 -8.18 -4.33
CA ARG A 22 10.36 -7.29 -4.13
C ARG A 22 9.59 -7.02 -5.42
N LEU A 23 10.28 -6.82 -6.56
CA LEU A 23 9.66 -6.65 -7.88
C LEU A 23 8.90 -7.92 -8.29
N ALA A 24 9.46 -9.10 -8.04
CA ALA A 24 8.79 -10.36 -8.32
C ALA A 24 7.46 -10.49 -7.57
N LEU A 25 7.46 -10.21 -6.26
CA LEU A 25 6.26 -10.29 -5.41
C LEU A 25 5.17 -9.31 -5.86
N THR A 26 5.53 -8.05 -6.14
CA THR A 26 4.53 -7.07 -6.59
C THR A 26 3.95 -7.40 -7.95
N MET A 27 4.76 -7.89 -8.91
CA MET A 27 4.32 -8.27 -10.26
C MET A 27 3.58 -9.62 -10.30
N ALA A 28 3.78 -10.50 -9.32
CA ALA A 28 3.01 -11.73 -9.16
C ALA A 28 1.60 -11.49 -8.57
N SER A 29 1.31 -10.27 -8.09
CA SER A 29 0.05 -9.92 -7.43
C SER A 29 -1.01 -9.47 -8.43
N GLN A 30 -2.03 -10.31 -8.69
CA GLN A 30 -3.14 -10.02 -9.59
C GLN A 30 -4.26 -9.28 -8.86
N ARG A 31 -4.21 -7.96 -8.88
CA ARG A 31 -5.07 -7.05 -8.13
C ARG A 31 -6.54 -7.13 -8.52
N GLU A 32 -6.82 -7.28 -9.81
CA GLU A 32 -8.19 -7.42 -10.33
C GLU A 32 -8.87 -8.70 -9.81
N ALA A 33 -8.15 -9.81 -9.71
CA ALA A 33 -8.69 -11.03 -9.13
C ALA A 33 -9.05 -10.83 -7.65
N ILE A 34 -8.23 -10.09 -6.90
CA ILE A 34 -8.51 -9.76 -5.50
C ILE A 34 -9.81 -8.96 -5.39
N THR A 35 -9.98 -7.90 -6.19
CA THR A 35 -11.14 -7.02 -6.08
C THR A 35 -12.41 -7.61 -6.69
N ASN A 36 -12.31 -8.24 -7.87
CA ASN A 36 -13.46 -8.68 -8.66
C ASN A 36 -13.94 -10.08 -8.29
N ASP A 37 -13.03 -10.97 -7.86
CA ASP A 37 -13.36 -12.37 -7.62
C ASP A 37 -13.41 -12.74 -6.13
N VAL A 38 -12.64 -12.04 -5.28
CA VAL A 38 -12.56 -12.32 -3.84
C VAL A 38 -13.41 -11.35 -3.03
N LEU A 39 -13.14 -10.05 -3.13
CA LEU A 39 -13.82 -9.03 -2.30
C LEU A 39 -15.26 -8.77 -2.78
N LYS A 40 -15.47 -8.46 -4.04
CA LYS A 40 -16.79 -8.21 -4.65
C LYS A 40 -17.62 -7.15 -3.91
N ASP A 41 -16.96 -6.22 -3.24
CA ASP A 41 -17.57 -5.22 -2.36
C ASP A 41 -17.51 -3.80 -2.94
N GLY A 42 -17.02 -3.65 -4.18
CA GLY A 42 -16.82 -2.37 -4.84
C GLY A 42 -15.41 -1.78 -4.65
N SER A 43 -14.52 -2.45 -3.92
CA SER A 43 -13.10 -2.12 -3.84
C SER A 43 -12.47 -2.07 -5.24
N LYS A 44 -11.48 -1.21 -5.42
CA LYS A 44 -10.83 -0.99 -6.73
C LYS A 44 -9.37 -1.39 -6.67
N PRO A 45 -8.84 -2.07 -7.72
CA PRO A 45 -7.41 -2.33 -7.81
C PRO A 45 -6.66 -1.00 -7.83
N THR A 46 -5.48 -0.96 -7.19
CA THR A 46 -4.68 0.25 -7.03
C THR A 46 -3.22 -0.08 -7.32
N TYR A 47 -2.58 0.76 -8.14
CA TYR A 47 -1.23 0.56 -8.67
C TYR A 47 -0.28 1.69 -8.28
N THR A 48 -0.70 2.57 -7.37
CA THR A 48 0.00 3.76 -6.90
C THR A 48 0.06 3.77 -5.38
N ALA A 49 1.08 4.40 -4.81
CA ALA A 49 1.21 4.54 -3.36
C ALA A 49 0.19 5.53 -2.78
N VAL A 50 -0.23 6.51 -3.57
CA VAL A 50 -1.36 7.39 -3.27
C VAL A 50 -2.59 6.89 -4.02
N PRO A 51 -3.73 6.63 -3.36
CA PRO A 51 -4.93 6.11 -4.02
C PRO A 51 -5.54 7.08 -5.04
N PRO A 52 -6.17 6.57 -6.12
CA PRO A 52 -6.91 7.41 -7.05
C PRO A 52 -8.15 8.05 -6.41
N GLN A 53 -8.56 9.20 -6.93
CA GLN A 53 -9.70 9.99 -6.47
C GLN A 53 -9.58 10.46 -5.00
N PHE A 54 -8.35 10.61 -4.53
CA PHE A 54 -8.07 11.00 -3.15
C PHE A 54 -7.65 12.45 -3.02
N ALA A 55 -6.73 12.92 -3.83
CA ALA A 55 -6.18 14.27 -3.74
C ALA A 55 -6.26 14.99 -5.09
N THR A 56 -6.76 16.24 -5.05
CA THR A 56 -6.94 17.09 -6.22
C THR A 56 -5.86 18.18 -6.24
N GLY A 57 -5.16 18.27 -7.36
CA GLY A 57 -4.09 19.23 -7.59
C GLY A 57 -4.55 20.67 -7.82
N PRO A 58 -3.59 21.61 -7.93
CA PRO A 58 -3.87 23.01 -8.19
C PRO A 58 -4.62 23.25 -9.51
N ASP A 59 -4.41 22.36 -10.49
CA ASP A 59 -5.07 22.38 -11.79
C ASP A 59 -6.40 21.63 -11.86
N GLY A 60 -6.83 21.03 -10.73
CA GLY A 60 -8.04 20.24 -10.62
C GLY A 60 -7.86 18.76 -11.03
N SER A 61 -6.66 18.31 -11.37
CA SER A 61 -6.36 16.91 -11.66
C SER A 61 -6.29 16.06 -10.40
N ASP A 62 -6.61 14.77 -10.52
CA ASP A 62 -6.37 13.79 -9.46
C ASP A 62 -4.89 13.39 -9.44
N PHE A 63 -4.28 13.31 -8.27
CA PHE A 63 -2.87 12.93 -8.11
C PHE A 63 -2.57 11.56 -8.71
N ALA A 64 -3.41 10.60 -8.53
CA ALA A 64 -3.25 9.23 -9.02
C ALA A 64 -4.16 8.91 -10.21
N ALA A 65 -4.42 9.90 -11.09
CA ALA A 65 -5.28 9.72 -12.27
C ALA A 65 -4.75 8.63 -13.22
N ASP A 66 -3.43 8.57 -13.40
CA ASP A 66 -2.78 7.56 -14.23
C ASP A 66 -2.35 6.34 -13.38
N GLN A 67 -3.18 5.32 -13.36
CA GLN A 67 -2.89 4.06 -12.69
C GLN A 67 -1.89 3.18 -13.47
N THR A 68 -1.41 3.61 -14.63
CA THR A 68 -0.43 2.87 -15.45
C THR A 68 0.99 3.42 -15.34
N GLN A 69 1.19 4.53 -14.63
CA GLN A 69 2.50 5.18 -14.50
C GLN A 69 3.61 4.28 -13.92
N PHE A 70 3.23 3.28 -13.10
CA PHE A 70 4.13 2.30 -12.51
C PHE A 70 3.89 0.88 -13.06
N ALA A 71 3.38 0.76 -14.30
CA ALA A 71 3.08 -0.54 -14.91
C ALA A 71 4.31 -1.46 -14.97
N ASP A 72 5.49 -0.90 -15.16
CA ASP A 72 6.75 -1.66 -15.23
C ASP A 72 7.15 -2.27 -13.89
N VAL A 73 6.59 -1.81 -12.79
CA VAL A 73 6.88 -2.26 -11.42
C VAL A 73 5.77 -3.14 -10.86
N CYS A 74 4.50 -2.75 -11.04
CA CYS A 74 3.40 -3.34 -10.29
C CYS A 74 2.24 -3.90 -11.13
N SER A 75 2.30 -3.84 -12.48
CA SER A 75 1.34 -4.59 -13.32
C SER A 75 1.57 -6.09 -13.19
N TYR A 76 0.47 -6.85 -13.15
CA TYR A 76 0.57 -8.30 -13.12
C TYR A 76 1.23 -8.83 -14.38
N ASP A 77 2.37 -9.52 -14.21
CA ASP A 77 3.09 -10.23 -15.25
C ASP A 77 3.83 -11.42 -14.63
N ALA A 78 3.21 -12.60 -14.68
CA ALA A 78 3.77 -13.79 -14.05
C ALA A 78 5.13 -14.22 -14.67
N ALA A 79 5.35 -13.97 -15.96
CA ALA A 79 6.61 -14.33 -16.62
C ALA A 79 7.74 -13.41 -16.16
N LYS A 80 7.51 -12.10 -16.18
CA LYS A 80 8.47 -11.10 -15.70
C LYS A 80 8.73 -11.25 -14.20
N ALA A 81 7.70 -11.58 -13.41
CA ALA A 81 7.84 -11.89 -11.99
C ALA A 81 8.76 -13.08 -11.75
N ALA A 82 8.59 -14.18 -12.51
CA ALA A 82 9.46 -15.35 -12.42
C ALA A 82 10.91 -15.04 -12.82
N ASP A 83 11.13 -14.18 -13.82
CA ASP A 83 12.48 -13.74 -14.21
C ASP A 83 13.15 -12.92 -13.10
N TYR A 84 12.43 -11.98 -12.48
CA TYR A 84 12.95 -11.22 -11.33
C TYR A 84 13.20 -12.13 -10.13
N TRP A 85 12.31 -13.08 -9.86
CA TRP A 85 12.46 -14.05 -8.78
C TRP A 85 13.75 -14.87 -8.94
N ALA A 86 13.93 -15.48 -10.12
CA ALA A 86 15.11 -16.27 -10.42
C ALA A 86 16.42 -15.45 -10.28
N LYS A 87 16.40 -14.20 -10.73
CA LYS A 87 17.55 -13.29 -10.60
C LYS A 87 17.81 -12.94 -9.14
N GLY A 88 16.78 -12.66 -8.35
CA GLY A 88 16.93 -12.38 -6.92
C GLY A 88 17.51 -13.56 -6.15
N LEU A 89 17.01 -14.77 -6.39
CA LEU A 89 17.56 -15.99 -5.80
C LEU A 89 19.03 -16.23 -6.20
N GLU A 90 19.38 -16.03 -7.48
CA GLU A 90 20.78 -16.13 -7.95
C GLU A 90 21.70 -15.15 -7.20
N GLU A 91 21.27 -13.90 -7.03
CA GLU A 91 22.02 -12.85 -6.30
C GLU A 91 22.20 -13.19 -4.81
N LEU A 92 21.25 -13.89 -4.22
CA LEU A 92 21.28 -14.37 -2.83
C LEU A 92 22.05 -15.70 -2.68
N GLY A 93 22.26 -16.43 -3.78
CA GLY A 93 22.88 -17.76 -3.78
C GLY A 93 21.91 -18.86 -3.34
N GLU A 94 20.60 -18.62 -3.46
CA GLU A 94 19.51 -19.50 -3.07
C GLU A 94 18.84 -20.15 -4.29
N THR A 95 18.03 -21.17 -4.09
CA THR A 95 17.24 -21.85 -5.14
C THR A 95 15.75 -21.92 -4.80
N GLU A 96 15.41 -21.66 -3.58
CA GLU A 96 14.06 -21.63 -3.01
C GLU A 96 14.04 -20.66 -1.84
N ASP A 97 12.87 -20.21 -1.45
CA ASP A 97 12.69 -19.28 -0.32
C ASP A 97 11.38 -19.54 0.40
N GLU A 98 11.32 -19.15 1.66
CA GLU A 98 10.14 -19.25 2.53
C GLU A 98 9.89 -17.89 3.17
N LEU A 99 8.69 -17.34 2.97
CA LEU A 99 8.30 -16.04 3.52
C LEU A 99 7.09 -16.17 4.45
N ASP A 100 7.19 -15.56 5.62
CA ASP A 100 6.10 -15.44 6.58
C ASP A 100 5.30 -14.16 6.34
N MET A 101 3.98 -14.29 6.07
CA MET A 101 3.06 -13.16 5.92
C MET A 101 2.12 -13.07 7.11
N ILE A 102 2.18 -11.96 7.83
CA ILE A 102 1.23 -11.64 8.89
C ILE A 102 0.00 -10.92 8.35
N VAL A 103 -1.18 -11.23 8.88
CA VAL A 103 -2.46 -10.69 8.40
C VAL A 103 -3.47 -10.53 9.54
N ASP A 104 -4.35 -9.53 9.43
CA ASP A 104 -5.45 -9.31 10.37
C ASP A 104 -6.40 -10.52 10.45
N ALA A 105 -6.92 -10.82 11.65
CA ALA A 105 -7.88 -11.89 11.89
C ALA A 105 -9.28 -11.66 11.30
N ASP A 106 -9.52 -10.53 10.65
CA ASP A 106 -10.76 -10.24 9.94
C ASP A 106 -10.89 -11.11 8.66
N ASP A 107 -12.12 -11.45 8.30
CA ASP A 107 -12.44 -12.40 7.21
C ASP A 107 -11.92 -11.96 5.83
N ALA A 108 -12.08 -10.67 5.49
CA ALA A 108 -11.66 -10.16 4.18
C ALA A 108 -10.13 -10.15 4.00
N PRO A 109 -9.31 -9.62 4.93
CA PRO A 109 -7.86 -9.70 4.84
C PRO A 109 -7.33 -11.13 4.75
N GLN A 110 -7.90 -12.08 5.51
CA GLN A 110 -7.50 -13.48 5.43
C GLN A 110 -7.73 -14.08 4.04
N LYS A 111 -8.88 -13.80 3.42
CA LYS A 111 -9.16 -14.24 2.03
C LYS A 111 -8.18 -13.62 1.03
N VAL A 112 -7.85 -12.34 1.18
CA VAL A 112 -6.87 -11.67 0.33
C VAL A 112 -5.48 -12.30 0.49
N ALA A 113 -5.04 -12.55 1.73
CA ALA A 113 -3.76 -13.19 2.01
C ALA A 113 -3.66 -14.60 1.40
N GLN A 114 -4.74 -15.39 1.50
CA GLN A 114 -4.79 -16.72 0.88
C GLN A 114 -4.63 -16.66 -0.65
N VAL A 115 -5.27 -15.69 -1.29
CA VAL A 115 -5.17 -15.50 -2.75
C VAL A 115 -3.78 -14.99 -3.13
N LEU A 116 -3.19 -14.06 -2.38
CA LEU A 116 -1.82 -13.61 -2.61
C LEU A 116 -0.82 -14.76 -2.49
N LYS A 117 -0.94 -15.58 -1.44
CA LYS A 117 -0.15 -16.80 -1.27
C LYS A 117 -0.23 -17.70 -2.51
N GLU A 118 -1.44 -18.01 -2.97
CA GLU A 118 -1.64 -18.86 -4.15
C GLU A 118 -1.04 -18.24 -5.41
N GLN A 119 -1.22 -16.94 -5.61
CA GLN A 119 -0.66 -16.20 -6.75
C GLN A 119 0.87 -16.23 -6.74
N TRP A 120 1.48 -15.94 -5.60
CA TRP A 120 2.92 -15.90 -5.45
C TRP A 120 3.55 -17.27 -5.61
N GLU A 121 3.06 -18.30 -4.92
CA GLU A 121 3.55 -19.67 -5.04
C GLU A 121 3.38 -20.27 -6.44
N THR A 122 2.33 -19.82 -7.17
CA THR A 122 2.10 -20.25 -8.55
C THR A 122 3.05 -19.59 -9.55
N ALA A 123 3.31 -18.28 -9.35
CA ALA A 123 4.13 -17.49 -10.28
C ALA A 123 5.63 -17.58 -10.00
N LEU A 124 6.04 -17.87 -8.76
CA LEU A 124 7.42 -17.80 -8.28
C LEU A 124 7.91 -19.20 -7.86
N PRO A 125 8.61 -19.91 -8.75
CA PRO A 125 9.04 -21.29 -8.48
C PRO A 125 9.96 -21.39 -7.26
N GLY A 126 9.64 -22.30 -6.33
CA GLY A 126 10.42 -22.52 -5.12
C GLY A 126 10.04 -21.61 -3.96
N LEU A 127 9.09 -20.67 -4.12
CA LEU A 127 8.55 -19.89 -3.01
C LEU A 127 7.51 -20.68 -2.21
N THR A 128 7.65 -20.64 -0.89
CA THR A 128 6.62 -21.06 0.06
C THR A 128 6.19 -19.86 0.90
N VAL A 129 4.89 -19.60 1.03
CA VAL A 129 4.36 -18.52 1.87
C VAL A 129 3.61 -19.11 3.05
N ASN A 130 4.01 -18.77 4.27
CA ASN A 130 3.28 -19.10 5.47
C ASN A 130 2.39 -17.93 5.89
N LEU A 131 1.17 -18.21 6.30
CA LEU A 131 0.24 -17.19 6.77
C LEU A 131 0.08 -17.26 8.29
N THR A 132 0.41 -16.17 8.97
CA THR A 132 0.17 -15.98 10.38
C THR A 132 -0.99 -15.01 10.58
N VAL A 133 -2.11 -15.55 11.10
CA VAL A 133 -3.35 -14.80 11.37
C VAL A 133 -3.34 -14.31 12.81
N GLU A 134 -3.45 -13.01 13.01
CA GLU A 134 -3.37 -12.42 14.34
C GLU A 134 -4.31 -11.21 14.52
N PRO A 135 -4.64 -10.82 15.75
CA PRO A 135 -5.40 -9.60 15.98
C PRO A 135 -4.67 -8.37 15.40
N LYS A 136 -5.41 -7.44 14.80
CA LYS A 136 -4.85 -6.20 14.23
C LYS A 136 -3.84 -5.50 15.14
N LYS A 137 -4.10 -5.47 16.47
CA LYS A 137 -3.19 -4.83 17.42
C LYS A 137 -1.83 -5.52 17.45
N GLN A 138 -1.83 -6.86 17.45
CA GLN A 138 -0.60 -7.67 17.45
C GLN A 138 0.18 -7.44 16.14
N ARG A 139 -0.49 -7.52 14.98
CA ARG A 139 0.14 -7.25 13.68
C ARG A 139 0.83 -5.86 13.65
N VAL A 140 0.16 -4.83 14.15
CA VAL A 140 0.76 -3.48 14.22
C VAL A 140 1.96 -3.46 15.15
N GLU A 141 1.90 -4.14 16.30
CA GLU A 141 2.99 -4.24 17.26
C GLU A 141 4.19 -5.00 16.66
N ASP A 142 3.94 -6.08 15.93
CA ASP A 142 5.00 -6.85 15.25
C ASP A 142 5.65 -6.03 14.13
N MET A 143 4.88 -5.27 13.37
CA MET A 143 5.43 -4.34 12.39
C MET A 143 6.29 -3.25 13.04
N GLN A 144 5.84 -2.66 14.16
CA GLN A 144 6.59 -1.64 14.89
C GLN A 144 7.89 -2.18 15.52
N ASN A 145 7.88 -3.44 15.92
CA ASN A 145 9.04 -4.10 16.52
C ASN A 145 9.98 -4.72 15.47
N GLY A 146 9.60 -4.72 14.18
CA GLY A 146 10.37 -5.35 13.10
C GLY A 146 10.38 -6.88 13.17
N THR A 147 9.42 -7.51 13.88
CA THR A 147 9.30 -8.96 14.05
C THR A 147 8.33 -9.58 13.05
N TYR A 148 8.43 -9.19 11.80
CA TYR A 148 7.64 -9.69 10.67
C TYR A 148 8.51 -9.73 9.41
N GLU A 149 8.11 -10.47 8.39
CA GLU A 149 8.75 -10.48 7.08
C GLU A 149 7.90 -9.71 6.07
N VAL A 150 6.68 -10.15 5.82
CA VAL A 150 5.71 -9.43 4.98
C VAL A 150 4.43 -9.20 5.78
N ALA A 151 3.87 -8.01 5.72
CA ALA A 151 2.58 -7.72 6.35
C ALA A 151 1.52 -7.33 5.31
N LEU A 152 0.36 -7.98 5.33
CA LEU A 152 -0.83 -7.45 4.67
C LEU A 152 -1.46 -6.39 5.57
N THR A 153 -1.36 -5.13 5.17
CA THR A 153 -1.72 -3.98 5.99
C THR A 153 -2.56 -2.95 5.23
N ARG A 154 -3.01 -1.91 5.93
CA ARG A 154 -3.75 -0.81 5.33
C ARG A 154 -3.39 0.52 5.96
N TRP A 155 -3.46 1.57 5.15
CA TRP A 155 -3.39 2.94 5.62
C TRP A 155 -4.66 3.71 5.27
N GLY A 156 -5.17 4.49 6.22
CA GLY A 156 -6.27 5.42 6.01
C GLY A 156 -5.75 6.85 6.09
N PRO A 157 -6.19 7.75 5.19
CA PRO A 157 -5.67 9.11 5.18
C PRO A 157 -6.12 9.91 6.41
N ASP A 158 -5.20 10.63 7.03
CA ASP A 158 -5.49 11.52 8.15
C ASP A 158 -5.98 12.89 7.67
N TYR A 159 -5.55 13.33 6.48
CA TYR A 159 -5.92 14.58 5.82
C TYR A 159 -5.89 14.45 4.30
N ALA A 160 -6.55 15.36 3.58
CA ALA A 160 -6.72 15.29 2.13
C ALA A 160 -5.52 15.90 1.38
N ASP A 161 -4.36 15.28 1.48
CA ASP A 161 -3.14 15.64 0.75
C ASP A 161 -2.30 14.37 0.52
N PRO A 162 -1.60 14.21 -0.63
CA PRO A 162 -0.76 13.04 -0.91
C PRO A 162 0.27 12.76 0.19
N MET A 163 0.70 13.78 0.92
CA MET A 163 1.67 13.66 2.00
C MET A 163 1.22 12.76 3.14
N THR A 164 -0.10 12.53 3.33
CA THR A 164 -0.59 11.57 4.34
C THR A 164 -0.13 10.13 4.05
N TYR A 165 0.17 9.83 2.79
CA TYR A 165 0.79 8.57 2.34
C TYR A 165 2.31 8.71 2.20
N LEU A 166 2.77 9.73 1.47
CA LEU A 166 4.18 9.90 1.17
C LEU A 166 5.04 10.20 2.41
N GLY A 167 4.49 10.84 3.43
CA GLY A 167 5.21 11.09 4.67
C GLY A 167 5.58 9.85 5.48
N MET A 168 5.02 8.67 5.16
CA MET A 168 5.28 7.44 5.92
C MET A 168 6.69 6.88 5.72
N TRP A 169 7.30 7.05 4.55
CA TRP A 169 8.56 6.38 4.19
C TRP A 169 9.81 7.25 4.41
N ILE A 170 9.68 8.38 5.12
CA ILE A 170 10.83 9.16 5.59
C ILE A 170 11.71 8.26 6.48
N THR A 171 13.01 8.36 6.35
CA THR A 171 13.96 7.64 7.22
C THR A 171 13.63 7.89 8.69
N ASP A 172 13.65 6.83 9.50
CA ASP A 172 13.30 6.85 10.93
C ASP A 172 11.85 7.25 11.27
N ASN A 173 10.94 7.37 10.29
CA ASN A 173 9.53 7.59 10.58
C ASN A 173 8.91 6.34 11.22
N SER A 174 8.10 6.53 12.26
CA SER A 174 7.47 5.43 13.02
C SER A 174 6.49 4.58 12.20
N ASN A 175 6.05 5.03 11.02
CA ASN A 175 5.20 4.29 10.09
C ASN A 175 6.01 3.64 8.95
N ASN A 176 7.32 3.88 8.88
CA ASN A 176 8.22 3.24 7.95
C ASN A 176 8.66 1.88 8.52
N TYR A 177 7.74 0.94 8.59
CA TYR A 177 7.95 -0.35 9.26
C TYR A 177 9.03 -1.21 8.61
N GLY A 178 9.22 -1.09 7.30
CA GLY A 178 10.28 -1.80 6.55
C GLY A 178 11.65 -1.17 6.70
N LEU A 179 11.76 -0.04 7.38
CA LEU A 179 12.99 0.72 7.64
C LEU A 179 13.75 1.13 6.36
N TRP A 180 13.03 1.28 5.25
CA TRP A 180 13.61 1.79 4.01
C TRP A 180 14.18 3.19 4.21
N SER A 181 15.33 3.50 3.57
CA SER A 181 16.00 4.78 3.72
C SER A 181 16.49 5.29 2.37
N SER A 182 16.22 6.56 2.09
CA SER A 182 16.70 7.26 0.90
C SER A 182 16.91 8.74 1.20
N GLU A 183 18.16 9.19 1.12
CA GLU A 183 18.49 10.61 1.30
C GLU A 183 17.77 11.50 0.27
N GLU A 184 17.63 11.02 -0.97
CA GLU A 184 16.89 11.74 -2.01
C GLU A 184 15.43 11.89 -1.66
N TYR A 185 14.79 10.81 -1.18
CA TYR A 185 13.40 10.83 -0.73
C TYR A 185 13.19 11.82 0.42
N ASP A 186 14.01 11.72 1.45
CA ASP A 186 13.95 12.59 2.62
C ASP A 186 14.09 14.05 2.24
N SER A 187 15.01 14.37 1.29
CA SER A 187 15.18 15.73 0.75
C SER A 187 13.93 16.22 0.05
N ILE A 188 13.31 15.40 -0.81
CA ILE A 188 12.08 15.75 -1.52
C ILE A 188 10.95 16.04 -0.52
N ILE A 189 10.77 15.19 0.46
CA ILE A 189 9.71 15.39 1.48
C ILE A 189 9.98 16.66 2.30
N ALA A 190 11.23 16.93 2.66
CA ALA A 190 11.60 18.17 3.36
C ALA A 190 11.31 19.42 2.51
N GLU A 191 11.66 19.42 1.22
CA GLU A 191 11.32 20.49 0.27
C GLU A 191 9.81 20.79 0.24
N CYS A 192 8.98 19.73 0.23
CA CYS A 192 7.52 19.82 0.16
C CYS A 192 6.84 20.22 1.48
N THR A 193 7.49 20.03 2.63
CA THR A 193 6.84 20.21 3.94
C THR A 193 7.35 21.42 4.71
N THR A 194 8.65 21.68 4.70
CA THR A 194 9.31 22.73 5.46
C THR A 194 10.24 23.60 4.62
N GLY A 195 10.52 23.18 3.39
CA GLY A 195 11.39 23.88 2.45
C GLY A 195 10.66 24.88 1.56
N ASP A 196 11.34 25.27 0.47
CA ASP A 196 10.89 26.33 -0.42
C ASP A 196 9.58 26.01 -1.16
N LEU A 197 9.26 24.73 -1.34
CA LEU A 197 8.06 24.30 -2.04
C LEU A 197 6.81 24.23 -1.14
N CYS A 198 6.91 24.40 0.16
CA CYS A 198 5.75 24.29 1.06
C CYS A 198 4.65 25.32 0.75
N THR A 199 4.99 26.44 0.09
CA THR A 199 4.05 27.48 -0.36
C THR A 199 3.88 27.57 -1.87
N ASP A 200 4.61 26.77 -2.65
CA ASP A 200 4.48 26.63 -4.10
C ASP A 200 3.64 25.39 -4.43
N ALA A 201 2.34 25.59 -4.62
CA ALA A 201 1.41 24.47 -4.80
C ALA A 201 1.72 23.62 -6.03
N GLU A 202 2.13 24.24 -7.15
CA GLU A 202 2.43 23.51 -8.40
C GLU A 202 3.78 22.77 -8.29
N GLY A 203 4.82 23.45 -7.81
CA GLY A 203 6.13 22.85 -7.60
C GLY A 203 6.09 21.72 -6.58
N ARG A 204 5.37 21.91 -5.47
CA ARG A 204 5.14 20.88 -4.45
C ARG A 204 4.43 19.66 -5.03
N TRP A 205 3.39 19.89 -5.83
CA TRP A 205 2.62 18.81 -6.44
C TRP A 205 3.48 17.96 -7.37
N ALA A 206 4.24 18.59 -8.25
CA ALA A 206 5.17 17.90 -9.14
C ALA A 206 6.24 17.11 -8.35
N ARG A 207 6.77 17.72 -7.30
CA ARG A 207 7.83 17.09 -6.48
C ARG A 207 7.33 15.89 -5.66
N MET A 208 6.05 15.87 -5.26
CA MET A 208 5.43 14.71 -4.63
C MET A 208 5.31 13.51 -5.60
N TYR A 209 5.16 13.73 -6.92
CA TYR A 209 5.26 12.65 -7.90
C TYR A 209 6.65 12.03 -7.95
N ASP A 210 7.72 12.86 -7.85
CA ASP A 210 9.08 12.32 -7.78
C ASP A 210 9.26 11.44 -6.54
N ALA A 211 8.71 11.84 -5.39
CA ALA A 211 8.72 11.05 -4.18
C ALA A 211 7.98 9.71 -4.35
N GLU A 212 6.76 9.73 -4.91
CA GLU A 212 6.01 8.50 -5.18
C GLU A 212 6.78 7.56 -6.10
N LYS A 213 7.42 8.12 -7.13
CA LYS A 213 8.23 7.34 -8.07
C LYS A 213 9.36 6.58 -7.37
N LEU A 214 10.09 7.19 -6.45
CA LEU A 214 11.15 6.53 -5.69
C LEU A 214 10.61 5.35 -4.87
N VAL A 215 9.50 5.53 -4.17
CA VAL A 215 8.85 4.48 -3.38
C VAL A 215 8.39 3.31 -4.26
N MET A 216 7.82 3.61 -5.42
CA MET A 216 7.30 2.60 -6.33
C MET A 216 8.41 1.88 -7.09
N ASP A 217 9.40 2.60 -7.62
CA ASP A 217 10.52 2.02 -8.36
C ASP A 217 11.36 1.08 -7.48
N ASP A 218 11.50 1.39 -6.20
CA ASP A 218 12.21 0.55 -5.23
C ASP A 218 11.30 -0.48 -4.54
N ALA A 219 10.06 -0.61 -5.01
CA ALA A 219 9.06 -1.54 -4.48
C ALA A 219 9.03 -1.56 -2.94
N VAL A 220 8.98 -0.37 -2.31
CA VAL A 220 8.91 -0.19 -0.86
C VAL A 220 7.56 -0.65 -0.30
N ILE A 221 6.53 -0.54 -1.12
CA ILE A 221 5.16 -0.97 -0.84
C ILE A 221 4.61 -1.67 -2.08
N PHE A 222 3.75 -2.67 -1.89
CA PHE A 222 3.00 -3.29 -2.98
C PHE A 222 1.52 -2.89 -2.85
N PRO A 223 1.07 -1.79 -3.49
CA PRO A 223 -0.33 -1.40 -3.47
C PRO A 223 -1.20 -2.51 -4.06
N LEU A 224 -2.32 -2.79 -3.44
CA LEU A 224 -3.24 -3.85 -3.87
C LEU A 224 -4.60 -3.29 -4.30
N TYR A 225 -5.27 -2.61 -3.37
CA TYR A 225 -6.59 -2.06 -3.65
C TYR A 225 -6.97 -0.92 -2.71
N THR A 226 -7.83 -0.05 -3.20
CA THR A 226 -8.54 0.93 -2.38
C THR A 226 -9.86 0.32 -1.93
N GLN A 227 -10.04 0.23 -0.61
CA GLN A 227 -11.21 -0.39 0.00
C GLN A 227 -12.46 0.48 -0.23
N ALA A 228 -13.53 -0.16 -0.74
CA ALA A 228 -14.85 0.43 -0.73
C ALA A 228 -15.56 0.18 0.60
N ASN A 229 -16.46 1.09 0.97
CA ASN A 229 -17.34 0.93 2.11
C ASN A 229 -18.78 1.07 1.63
N ALA A 230 -19.62 0.07 1.90
CA ALA A 230 -21.04 0.16 1.70
C ALA A 230 -21.70 0.72 2.98
N GLU A 231 -22.47 1.79 2.83
CA GLU A 231 -23.15 2.44 3.94
C GLU A 231 -24.65 2.43 3.74
N MET A 232 -25.37 2.05 4.77
CA MET A 232 -26.84 2.13 4.81
C MET A 232 -27.26 3.01 5.96
N MET A 233 -28.14 3.96 5.67
CA MET A 233 -28.74 4.85 6.66
C MET A 233 -30.26 4.85 6.49
N SER A 234 -31.00 4.82 7.60
CA SER A 234 -32.43 4.94 7.56
C SER A 234 -32.85 6.29 6.94
N SER A 235 -33.85 6.30 6.10
CA SER A 235 -34.42 7.54 5.52
C SER A 235 -34.96 8.53 6.57
N SER A 236 -35.20 8.05 7.80
CA SER A 236 -35.61 8.89 8.93
C SER A 236 -34.41 9.58 9.63
N VAL A 237 -33.17 9.29 9.23
CA VAL A 237 -31.95 9.92 9.79
C VAL A 237 -31.42 10.95 8.80
N THR A 238 -31.16 12.16 9.30
CA THR A 238 -30.59 13.28 8.52
C THR A 238 -29.45 13.95 9.32
N GLY A 239 -28.64 14.80 8.66
CA GLY A 239 -27.60 15.60 9.33
C GLY A 239 -26.37 14.79 9.77
N VAL A 240 -26.12 13.64 9.14
CA VAL A 240 -24.84 12.93 9.26
C VAL A 240 -23.91 13.45 8.17
N ASP A 241 -22.74 13.98 8.56
CA ASP A 241 -21.74 14.44 7.63
C ASP A 241 -20.71 13.32 7.38
N PHE A 242 -20.36 13.11 6.10
CA PHE A 242 -19.39 12.13 5.68
C PHE A 242 -18.09 12.81 5.24
N HIS A 243 -16.96 12.32 5.72
CA HIS A 243 -15.64 12.83 5.36
C HIS A 243 -14.78 11.72 4.76
N PRO A 244 -13.99 12.03 3.72
CA PRO A 244 -13.10 11.03 3.10
C PRO A 244 -11.87 10.69 3.95
N CYS A 245 -11.50 11.55 4.91
CA CYS A 245 -10.30 11.44 5.73
C CYS A 245 -10.63 11.47 7.23
N ALA A 246 -9.74 10.95 8.05
CA ALA A 246 -9.83 10.94 9.51
C ALA A 246 -11.15 10.33 10.04
N LEU A 247 -12.03 11.14 10.58
CA LEU A 247 -13.35 10.69 11.04
C LEU A 247 -14.32 10.58 9.86
N ASN A 248 -14.60 9.37 9.43
CA ASN A 248 -15.48 9.12 8.27
C ASN A 248 -16.90 9.64 8.46
N ARG A 249 -17.37 9.78 9.70
CA ARG A 249 -18.74 10.23 10.01
C ARG A 249 -18.75 11.17 11.20
N VAL A 250 -19.50 12.27 11.05
CA VAL A 250 -19.75 13.23 12.13
C VAL A 250 -21.26 13.28 12.40
N TYR A 251 -21.64 12.94 13.61
CA TYR A 251 -23.04 12.86 14.06
C TYR A 251 -23.52 14.08 14.82
N LYS A 252 -22.73 15.16 14.88
CA LYS A 252 -23.04 16.36 15.66
C LYS A 252 -24.42 16.96 15.34
N ASN A 253 -24.80 16.90 14.08
CA ASN A 253 -26.07 17.45 13.58
C ASN A 253 -27.10 16.35 13.22
N ALA A 254 -26.83 15.10 13.61
CA ALA A 254 -27.71 13.99 13.27
C ALA A 254 -29.04 14.11 14.00
N VAL A 255 -30.12 13.97 13.27
CA VAL A 255 -31.49 13.97 13.75
C VAL A 255 -32.21 12.75 13.21
N LYS A 256 -32.99 12.08 14.07
CA LYS A 256 -33.91 11.02 13.67
C LYS A 256 -35.37 11.54 13.81
N SER A 257 -36.06 11.58 12.68
CA SER A 257 -37.53 11.82 12.67
C SER A 257 -38.29 10.55 13.03
N GLU A 258 -39.41 10.69 13.66
CA GLU A 258 -40.32 9.59 13.98
C GLU A 258 -40.97 8.99 12.72
#